data_168e16c0f6ab3861b9fbe19c58566891
#
_entry.id   168e16c0f6ab3861b9fbe19c58566891
#
_cell.length_a   1.000
_cell.length_b   1.000
_cell.length_c   1.000
_cell.angle_alpha   90.00
_cell.angle_beta   90.00
_cell.angle_gamma   90.00
#
_symmetry.space_group_name_H-M   'P 1'
#
loop_
_entity.id
_entity.type
_entity.pdbx_description
1 polymer ?
#
loop_
_entity_poly.entity_id
_entity_poly.type
_entity_poly.pdbx_seq_one_letter_code
_entity_poly.pdbx_strand_id
1 'polypeptide(L)'
;MVLKTISLALFVFAIAIILQYSSCHAQNSPQDYVDAHNVARAEMGVGPIVWDENVTAFAQNYVSQRIGDCNLVHSTDRPYGENLAKGSGDFTGRAAVDLWVGEKPFYDYSSNSCVGGECGHYTQVVWRNSVRLGCARAQCNDGWWFISCNYDPPGNYIDQRPY
;
A
#
# COMPACT_ATOMS: atom_id res chain seq x y z
N MET A 1 29.65 45.95 5.94
CA MET A 1 28.24 45.60 5.83
C MET A 1 28.01 44.46 4.83
N VAL A 2 28.71 44.38 3.72
CA VAL A 2 28.56 43.39 2.65
C VAL A 2 28.90 41.94 3.08
N LEU A 3 29.93 41.71 3.90
CA LEU A 3 30.28 40.34 4.36
C LEU A 3 29.23 39.67 5.25
N LYS A 4 28.49 40.42 6.07
CA LYS A 4 27.43 39.85 6.91
C LYS A 4 26.19 39.42 6.12
N THR A 5 25.88 40.12 5.03
CA THR A 5 24.73 39.78 4.18
C THR A 5 25.01 38.54 3.32
N ILE A 6 26.25 38.34 2.88
CA ILE A 6 26.66 37.14 2.11
C ILE A 6 26.60 35.91 2.99
N SER A 7 27.03 35.98 4.26
CA SER A 7 26.99 34.86 5.20
C SER A 7 25.56 34.43 5.53
N LEU A 8 24.63 35.37 5.67
CA LEU A 8 23.22 35.05 5.94
C LEU A 8 22.53 34.40 4.72
N ALA A 9 22.83 34.89 3.50
CA ALA A 9 22.30 34.31 2.27
C ALA A 9 22.78 32.87 2.05
N LEU A 10 24.04 32.58 2.30
CA LEU A 10 24.60 31.22 2.22
C LEU A 10 24.00 30.29 3.27
N PHE A 11 23.72 30.79 4.47
CA PHE A 11 23.09 30.00 5.53
C PHE A 11 21.64 29.65 5.21
N VAL A 12 20.86 30.59 4.68
CA VAL A 12 19.47 30.37 4.25
C VAL A 12 19.43 29.39 3.05
N PHE A 13 20.38 29.51 2.11
CA PHE A 13 20.46 28.59 0.97
C PHE A 13 20.82 27.16 1.39
N ALA A 14 21.73 27.00 2.37
CA ALA A 14 22.09 25.70 2.93
C ALA A 14 20.91 25.04 3.67
N ILE A 15 20.13 25.80 4.44
CA ILE A 15 18.92 25.29 5.10
C ILE A 15 17.85 24.87 4.09
N ALA A 16 17.66 25.64 3.01
CA ALA A 16 16.71 25.31 1.95
C ALA A 16 17.08 23.99 1.23
N ILE A 17 18.39 23.75 0.99
CA ILE A 17 18.89 22.51 0.41
C ILE A 17 18.66 21.32 1.35
N ILE A 18 18.91 21.47 2.66
CA ILE A 18 18.70 20.42 3.64
C ILE A 18 17.21 20.03 3.73
N LEU A 19 16.29 21.00 3.65
CA LEU A 19 14.85 20.75 3.62
C LEU A 19 14.38 20.02 2.35
N GLN A 20 15.05 20.20 1.22
CA GLN A 20 14.74 19.50 -0.02
C GLN A 20 15.27 18.06 -0.03
N TYR A 21 16.35 17.75 0.69
CA TYR A 21 16.86 16.37 0.81
C TYR A 21 16.00 15.49 1.71
N SER A 22 15.11 16.05 2.53
CA SER A 22 14.23 15.28 3.42
C SER A 22 13.02 14.65 2.71
N SER A 23 12.84 14.85 1.41
CA SER A 23 11.66 14.34 0.66
C SER A 23 11.93 13.08 -0.16
N CYS A 24 13.12 12.49 -0.07
CA CYS A 24 13.41 11.22 -0.73
C CYS A 24 13.25 10.07 0.28
N HIS A 25 12.07 9.98 0.92
CA HIS A 25 11.75 8.79 1.72
C HIS A 25 11.32 7.67 0.80
N ALA A 26 11.94 6.51 1.00
CA ALA A 26 11.57 5.29 0.34
C ALA A 26 10.06 5.03 0.56
N GLN A 27 9.29 5.02 -0.53
CA GLN A 27 7.81 4.80 -0.55
C GLN A 27 7.45 3.37 -0.16
N ASN A 28 8.09 2.83 0.89
CA ASN A 28 7.98 1.46 1.35
C ASN A 28 7.96 1.34 2.88
N SER A 29 7.84 2.46 3.61
CA SER A 29 7.65 2.42 5.06
C SER A 29 6.23 1.94 5.40
N PRO A 30 5.99 1.41 6.61
CA PRO A 30 4.64 1.10 7.08
C PRO A 30 3.64 2.24 6.87
N GLN A 31 4.09 3.48 7.11
CA GLN A 31 3.26 4.66 6.97
C GLN A 31 2.84 4.93 5.52
N ASP A 32 3.71 4.66 4.55
CA ASP A 32 3.37 4.86 3.12
C ASP A 32 2.22 3.96 2.68
N TYR A 33 2.19 2.70 3.16
CA TYR A 33 1.07 1.80 2.92
C TYR A 33 -0.21 2.30 3.59
N VAL A 34 -0.13 2.65 4.88
CA VAL A 34 -1.27 3.14 5.67
C VAL A 34 -1.87 4.41 5.06
N ASP A 35 -1.03 5.37 4.70
CA ASP A 35 -1.48 6.64 4.12
C ASP A 35 -2.19 6.43 2.78
N ALA A 36 -1.63 5.58 1.91
CA ALA A 36 -2.25 5.27 0.63
C ALA A 36 -3.64 4.61 0.79
N HIS A 37 -3.77 3.66 1.73
CA HIS A 37 -5.06 3.05 2.06
C HIS A 37 -6.04 4.06 2.60
N ASN A 38 -5.60 4.90 3.54
CA ASN A 38 -6.48 5.83 4.24
C ASN A 38 -6.98 6.97 3.34
N VAL A 39 -6.23 7.35 2.31
CA VAL A 39 -6.74 8.27 1.27
C VAL A 39 -7.97 7.66 0.57
N ALA A 40 -7.87 6.43 0.07
CA ALA A 40 -8.98 5.77 -0.63
C ALA A 40 -10.17 5.49 0.32
N ARG A 41 -9.90 5.12 1.57
CA ARG A 41 -10.91 4.85 2.59
C ARG A 41 -11.69 6.10 2.97
N ALA A 42 -11.00 7.23 3.13
CA ALA A 42 -11.64 8.50 3.45
C ALA A 42 -12.59 8.98 2.33
N GLU A 43 -12.25 8.76 1.06
CA GLU A 43 -13.13 9.06 -0.07
C GLU A 43 -14.47 8.31 0.00
N MET A 44 -14.47 7.10 0.58
CA MET A 44 -15.66 6.27 0.73
C MET A 44 -16.35 6.45 2.08
N GLY A 45 -15.84 7.35 2.93
CA GLY A 45 -16.42 7.61 4.25
C GLY A 45 -16.28 6.43 5.23
N VAL A 46 -15.30 5.54 5.02
CA VAL A 46 -14.98 4.46 5.96
C VAL A 46 -13.86 4.86 6.89
N GLY A 47 -13.83 4.28 8.09
CA GLY A 47 -12.82 4.57 9.10
C GLY A 47 -11.41 4.19 8.66
N PRO A 48 -10.37 4.81 9.25
CA PRO A 48 -8.98 4.54 8.89
C PRO A 48 -8.58 3.10 9.27
N ILE A 49 -7.60 2.59 8.52
CA ILE A 49 -6.89 1.34 8.84
C ILE A 49 -5.57 1.69 9.53
N VAL A 50 -5.12 0.84 10.45
CA VAL A 50 -3.86 1.04 11.19
C VAL A 50 -2.90 -0.13 10.96
N TRP A 51 -1.60 0.15 11.07
CA TRP A 51 -0.57 -0.88 10.95
C TRP A 51 -0.59 -1.83 12.13
N ASP A 52 -0.36 -3.13 11.84
CA ASP A 52 -0.29 -4.20 12.84
C ASP A 52 0.89 -5.13 12.55
N GLU A 53 1.74 -5.33 13.55
CA GLU A 53 2.97 -6.10 13.39
C GLU A 53 2.71 -7.62 13.26
N ASN A 54 1.63 -8.16 13.82
CA ASN A 54 1.31 -9.59 13.67
C ASN A 54 0.83 -9.86 12.24
N VAL A 55 0.02 -8.97 11.69
CA VAL A 55 -0.43 -9.04 10.29
C VAL A 55 0.76 -8.86 9.35
N THR A 56 1.69 -7.96 9.69
CA THR A 56 2.95 -7.75 8.94
C THR A 56 3.83 -9.00 8.95
N ALA A 57 3.98 -9.66 10.10
CA ALA A 57 4.78 -10.88 10.20
C ALA A 57 4.23 -12.00 9.29
N PHE A 58 2.91 -12.12 9.17
CA PHE A 58 2.29 -13.03 8.21
C PHE A 58 2.64 -12.67 6.77
N ALA A 59 2.48 -11.40 6.39
CA ALA A 59 2.85 -10.91 5.06
C ALA A 59 4.33 -11.17 4.75
N GLN A 60 5.23 -10.88 5.70
CA GLN A 60 6.68 -11.08 5.55
C GLN A 60 7.04 -12.56 5.34
N ASN A 61 6.42 -13.45 6.11
CA ASN A 61 6.62 -14.88 5.92
C ASN A 61 6.16 -15.32 4.53
N TYR A 62 5.02 -14.83 4.08
CA TYR A 62 4.47 -15.20 2.77
C TYR A 62 5.32 -14.69 1.61
N VAL A 63 5.70 -13.41 1.58
CA VAL A 63 6.52 -12.89 0.47
C VAL A 63 7.87 -13.60 0.37
N SER A 64 8.44 -14.04 1.50
CA SER A 64 9.70 -14.79 1.52
C SER A 64 9.57 -16.14 0.79
N GLN A 65 8.41 -16.76 0.81
CA GLN A 65 8.14 -18.03 0.11
C GLN A 65 7.95 -17.84 -1.40
N ARG A 66 7.65 -16.59 -1.84
CA ARG A 66 7.38 -16.26 -3.25
C ARG A 66 8.61 -15.75 -4.03
N ILE A 67 9.76 -15.55 -3.36
CA ILE A 67 11.00 -15.03 -3.98
C ILE A 67 11.46 -15.90 -5.17
N GLY A 68 11.21 -17.21 -5.10
CA GLY A 68 11.67 -18.16 -6.11
C GLY A 68 10.91 -18.10 -7.43
N ASP A 69 9.62 -17.84 -7.41
CA ASP A 69 8.74 -17.91 -8.57
C ASP A 69 7.99 -16.63 -8.90
N CYS A 70 7.90 -15.71 -7.95
CA CYS A 70 7.21 -14.43 -8.09
C CYS A 70 5.75 -14.52 -8.59
N ASN A 71 5.08 -15.64 -8.36
CA ASN A 71 3.72 -15.87 -8.86
C ASN A 71 2.68 -15.24 -7.94
N LEU A 72 1.72 -14.54 -8.53
CA LEU A 72 0.56 -13.97 -7.83
C LEU A 72 -0.44 -15.08 -7.48
N VAL A 73 -0.10 -15.88 -6.49
CA VAL A 73 -0.96 -16.92 -5.92
C VAL A 73 -1.22 -16.56 -4.47
N HIS A 74 -2.46 -16.59 -4.05
CA HIS A 74 -2.83 -16.30 -2.67
C HIS A 74 -2.26 -17.32 -1.69
N SER A 75 -1.97 -16.87 -0.46
CA SER A 75 -1.56 -17.73 0.63
C SER A 75 -2.67 -18.74 0.99
N THR A 76 -2.28 -19.94 1.39
CA THR A 76 -3.20 -20.96 1.92
C THR A 76 -3.44 -20.75 3.41
N ASP A 77 -4.58 -21.22 3.94
CA ASP A 77 -4.92 -21.18 5.37
C ASP A 77 -4.79 -19.77 6.01
N ARG A 78 -5.06 -18.74 5.22
CA ARG A 78 -4.93 -17.35 5.64
C ARG A 78 -6.06 -16.93 6.58
N PRO A 79 -5.73 -16.40 7.77
CA PRO A 79 -6.73 -15.83 8.67
C PRO A 79 -7.14 -14.40 8.28
N TYR A 80 -6.48 -13.82 7.28
CA TYR A 80 -6.59 -12.43 6.86
C TYR A 80 -7.15 -12.31 5.44
N GLY A 81 -7.72 -11.15 5.09
CA GLY A 81 -7.85 -10.74 3.70
C GLY A 81 -6.46 -10.50 3.10
N GLU A 82 -6.33 -10.59 1.79
CA GLU A 82 -5.02 -10.47 1.15
C GLU A 82 -5.13 -9.83 -0.23
N ASN A 83 -4.32 -8.80 -0.47
CA ASN A 83 -4.06 -8.24 -1.80
C ASN A 83 -2.62 -8.52 -2.19
N LEU A 84 -2.41 -8.95 -3.43
CA LEU A 84 -1.09 -9.22 -3.99
C LEU A 84 -0.82 -8.30 -5.17
N ALA A 85 0.44 -7.91 -5.31
CA ALA A 85 0.92 -7.21 -6.50
C ALA A 85 2.36 -7.61 -6.83
N LYS A 86 2.74 -7.47 -8.08
CA LYS A 86 4.14 -7.53 -8.51
C LYS A 86 4.44 -6.49 -9.57
N GLY A 87 5.68 -6.03 -9.60
CA GLY A 87 6.12 -5.04 -10.58
C GLY A 87 7.63 -5.03 -10.76
N SER A 88 8.06 -4.51 -11.90
CA SER A 88 9.48 -4.32 -12.23
C SER A 88 9.99 -2.94 -11.82
N GLY A 89 11.30 -2.71 -11.93
CA GLY A 89 11.93 -1.45 -11.55
C GLY A 89 11.85 -1.19 -10.05
N ASP A 90 11.60 0.05 -9.64
CA ASP A 90 11.38 0.40 -8.24
C ASP A 90 9.88 0.36 -7.91
N PHE A 91 9.28 -0.83 -8.00
CA PHE A 91 7.87 -1.03 -7.67
C PHE A 91 7.65 -0.91 -6.17
N THR A 92 7.05 0.20 -5.75
CA THR A 92 6.90 0.57 -4.34
C THR A 92 5.60 0.03 -3.72
N GLY A 93 5.53 0.04 -2.38
CA GLY A 93 4.29 -0.27 -1.66
C GLY A 93 3.16 0.68 -2.01
N ARG A 94 3.45 1.97 -2.13
CA ARG A 94 2.50 2.97 -2.61
C ARG A 94 1.96 2.63 -3.99
N ALA A 95 2.84 2.25 -4.93
CA ALA A 95 2.44 1.88 -6.29
C ALA A 95 1.51 0.66 -6.31
N ALA A 96 1.75 -0.33 -5.43
CA ALA A 96 0.86 -1.48 -5.31
C ALA A 96 -0.55 -1.07 -4.84
N VAL A 97 -0.64 -0.20 -3.83
CA VAL A 97 -1.94 0.30 -3.34
C VAL A 97 -2.65 1.11 -4.43
N ASP A 98 -1.91 1.96 -5.16
CA ASP A 98 -2.47 2.75 -6.26
C ASP A 98 -3.02 1.85 -7.40
N LEU A 99 -2.38 0.70 -7.69
CA LEU A 99 -2.93 -0.30 -8.63
C LEU A 99 -4.26 -0.88 -8.14
N TRP A 100 -4.35 -1.28 -6.87
CA TRP A 100 -5.57 -1.83 -6.29
C TRP A 100 -6.69 -0.79 -6.25
N VAL A 101 -6.37 0.46 -5.88
CA VAL A 101 -7.34 1.57 -5.89
C VAL A 101 -7.78 1.92 -7.31
N GLY A 102 -6.91 1.73 -8.30
CA GLY A 102 -7.22 1.89 -9.72
C GLY A 102 -8.35 1.00 -10.24
N GLU A 103 -8.70 -0.07 -9.51
CA GLU A 103 -9.84 -0.93 -9.83
C GLU A 103 -11.21 -0.31 -9.47
N LYS A 104 -11.23 0.82 -8.73
CA LYS A 104 -12.46 1.52 -8.32
C LYS A 104 -13.51 1.70 -9.42
N PRO A 105 -13.15 2.06 -10.68
CA PRO A 105 -14.14 2.22 -11.74
C PRO A 105 -14.90 0.95 -12.12
N PHE A 106 -14.37 -0.22 -11.77
CA PHE A 106 -14.98 -1.50 -12.07
C PHE A 106 -15.94 -2.00 -10.98
N TYR A 107 -15.96 -1.38 -9.80
CA TYR A 107 -16.91 -1.73 -8.74
C TYR A 107 -18.22 -0.99 -8.90
N ASP A 108 -19.29 -1.73 -9.22
CA ASP A 108 -20.66 -1.19 -9.18
C ASP A 108 -21.30 -1.45 -7.82
N TYR A 109 -21.50 -0.38 -7.06
CA TYR A 109 -22.09 -0.45 -5.73
C TYR A 109 -23.53 -0.93 -5.76
N SER A 110 -24.32 -0.60 -6.80
CA SER A 110 -25.75 -0.94 -6.87
C SER A 110 -25.97 -2.44 -6.96
N SER A 111 -25.21 -3.10 -7.82
CA SER A 111 -25.25 -4.56 -7.99
C SER A 111 -24.30 -5.31 -7.04
N ASN A 112 -23.45 -4.61 -6.29
CA ASN A 112 -22.39 -5.18 -5.46
C ASN A 112 -21.50 -6.16 -6.25
N SER A 113 -21.07 -5.76 -7.42
CA SER A 113 -20.29 -6.63 -8.31
C SER A 113 -19.22 -5.87 -9.09
N CYS A 114 -18.26 -6.62 -9.62
CA CYS A 114 -17.29 -6.09 -10.56
C CYS A 114 -17.88 -6.10 -11.98
N VAL A 115 -17.80 -4.97 -12.67
CA VAL A 115 -18.32 -4.78 -14.04
C VAL A 115 -17.21 -4.26 -14.95
N GLY A 116 -16.92 -5.01 -16.00
CA GLY A 116 -15.93 -4.63 -17.00
C GLY A 116 -14.47 -4.88 -16.63
N GLY A 117 -14.18 -5.30 -15.41
CA GLY A 117 -12.84 -5.60 -14.94
C GLY A 117 -12.81 -6.13 -13.51
N GLU A 118 -11.63 -6.44 -13.01
CA GLU A 118 -11.38 -6.81 -11.62
C GLU A 118 -11.65 -5.62 -10.68
N CYS A 119 -12.21 -5.90 -9.50
CA CYS A 119 -12.44 -4.90 -8.47
C CYS A 119 -12.20 -5.42 -7.04
N GLY A 120 -11.77 -6.69 -6.92
CA GLY A 120 -11.62 -7.35 -5.64
C GLY A 120 -10.53 -6.74 -4.74
N HIS A 121 -9.47 -6.23 -5.34
CA HIS A 121 -8.42 -5.56 -4.58
C HIS A 121 -8.90 -4.21 -4.05
N TYR A 122 -9.61 -3.42 -4.87
CA TYR A 122 -10.20 -2.16 -4.42
C TYR A 122 -11.19 -2.37 -3.28
N THR A 123 -12.12 -3.33 -3.41
CA THR A 123 -13.14 -3.57 -2.37
C THR A 123 -12.51 -4.00 -1.06
N GLN A 124 -11.40 -4.75 -1.08
CA GLN A 124 -10.64 -5.07 0.12
C GLN A 124 -9.97 -3.84 0.74
N VAL A 125 -9.35 -2.94 -0.06
CA VAL A 125 -8.74 -1.70 0.45
C VAL A 125 -9.75 -0.86 1.23
N VAL A 126 -10.97 -0.72 0.70
CA VAL A 126 -12.03 0.11 1.30
C VAL A 126 -13.01 -0.69 2.17
N TRP A 127 -12.68 -1.94 2.50
CA TRP A 127 -13.54 -2.77 3.34
C TRP A 127 -13.67 -2.18 4.74
N ARG A 128 -14.91 -1.76 5.09
CA ARG A 128 -15.18 -1.00 6.32
C ARG A 128 -14.68 -1.71 7.58
N ASN A 129 -14.89 -3.01 7.66
CA ASN A 129 -14.58 -3.79 8.85
C ASN A 129 -13.12 -4.24 8.96
N SER A 130 -12.31 -4.10 7.89
CA SER A 130 -10.86 -4.30 7.97
C SER A 130 -10.25 -3.07 8.62
N VAL A 131 -9.69 -3.24 9.81
CA VAL A 131 -9.16 -2.11 10.62
C VAL A 131 -7.66 -2.25 10.91
N ARG A 132 -7.06 -3.42 10.66
CA ARG A 132 -5.61 -3.66 10.80
C ARG A 132 -5.01 -4.06 9.47
N LEU A 133 -3.82 -3.57 9.20
CA LEU A 133 -3.07 -3.76 7.96
C LEU A 133 -1.65 -4.21 8.27
N GLY A 134 -1.17 -5.18 7.55
CA GLY A 134 0.24 -5.53 7.52
C GLY A 134 0.69 -5.86 6.10
N CYS A 135 1.76 -5.23 5.64
CA CYS A 135 2.29 -5.44 4.31
C CYS A 135 3.77 -5.82 4.35
N ALA A 136 4.20 -6.54 3.31
CA ALA A 136 5.59 -6.85 3.10
C ALA A 136 5.93 -6.80 1.60
N ARG A 137 7.21 -6.58 1.32
CA ARG A 137 7.79 -6.46 -0.01
C ARG A 137 9.08 -7.27 -0.08
N ALA A 138 9.26 -8.07 -1.11
CA ALA A 138 10.50 -8.80 -1.36
C ALA A 138 10.85 -8.74 -2.84
N GLN A 139 12.16 -8.71 -3.14
CA GLN A 139 12.63 -8.83 -4.51
C GLN A 139 12.77 -10.30 -4.87
N CYS A 140 12.17 -10.68 -6.00
CA CYS A 140 12.23 -12.01 -6.55
C CYS A 140 13.57 -12.27 -7.27
N ASN A 141 13.89 -13.53 -7.49
CA ASN A 141 15.11 -13.95 -8.19
C ASN A 141 15.20 -13.45 -9.64
N ASP A 142 14.06 -13.14 -10.26
CA ASP A 142 13.97 -12.55 -11.60
C ASP A 142 14.10 -11.02 -11.63
N GLY A 143 14.30 -10.39 -10.46
CA GLY A 143 14.46 -8.95 -10.28
C GLY A 143 13.15 -8.17 -10.11
N TRP A 144 11.98 -8.83 -10.20
CA TRP A 144 10.69 -8.20 -9.89
C TRP A 144 10.51 -8.04 -8.39
N TRP A 145 9.60 -7.15 -8.01
CA TRP A 145 9.16 -7.00 -6.64
C TRP A 145 7.81 -7.66 -6.45
N PHE A 146 7.70 -8.44 -5.39
CA PHE A 146 6.45 -9.05 -4.93
C PHE A 146 5.99 -8.34 -3.65
N ILE A 147 4.72 -7.97 -3.60
CA ILE A 147 4.11 -7.28 -2.46
C ILE A 147 2.86 -8.04 -2.04
N SER A 148 2.74 -8.29 -0.74
CA SER A 148 1.52 -8.78 -0.09
C SER A 148 1.09 -7.80 0.97
N CYS A 149 -0.19 -7.40 0.94
CA CYS A 149 -0.86 -6.71 2.04
C CYS A 149 -1.97 -7.59 2.59
N ASN A 150 -1.99 -7.73 3.91
CA ASN A 150 -2.97 -8.52 4.63
C ASN A 150 -3.85 -7.64 5.51
N TYR A 151 -5.12 -8.01 5.62
CA TYR A 151 -6.17 -7.19 6.23
C TYR A 151 -6.87 -7.96 7.35
N ASP A 152 -7.04 -7.35 8.50
CA ASP A 152 -7.68 -7.95 9.65
C ASP A 152 -8.75 -7.01 10.24
N PRO A 153 -9.99 -7.49 10.40
CA PRO A 153 -10.56 -8.74 9.85
C PRO A 153 -10.50 -8.80 8.31
N PRO A 154 -10.60 -10.01 7.71
CA PRO A 154 -10.68 -10.13 6.25
C PRO A 154 -11.90 -9.40 5.69
N GLY A 155 -11.82 -9.00 4.43
CA GLY A 155 -12.92 -8.43 3.68
C GLY A 155 -13.43 -9.35 2.58
N ASN A 156 -14.15 -8.78 1.65
CA ASN A 156 -14.68 -9.44 0.44
C ASN A 156 -15.55 -10.67 0.73
N TYR A 157 -16.36 -10.60 1.80
CA TYR A 157 -17.35 -11.62 2.05
C TYR A 157 -18.46 -11.58 1.00
N ILE A 158 -18.88 -12.78 0.55
CA ILE A 158 -19.96 -12.94 -0.44
C ILE A 158 -21.21 -12.22 0.09
N ASP A 159 -21.91 -11.52 -0.81
CA ASP A 159 -23.14 -10.76 -0.56
C ASP A 159 -23.00 -9.57 0.42
N GLN A 160 -21.80 -9.25 0.87
CA GLN A 160 -21.56 -8.06 1.69
C GLN A 160 -20.93 -6.94 0.86
N ARG A 161 -21.32 -5.70 1.17
CA ARG A 161 -20.73 -4.50 0.57
C ARG A 161 -19.51 -4.02 1.36
N PRO A 162 -18.50 -3.46 0.69
CA PRO A 162 -17.30 -2.95 1.37
C PRO A 162 -17.59 -1.73 2.26
N TYR A 163 -18.60 -0.91 1.92
CA TYR A 163 -18.97 0.33 2.65
C TYR A 163 -20.45 0.67 2.54
#